data_892a144e9d2f486a4bdd0965e5aa9307
#
_entry.id   892a144e9d2f486a4bdd0965e5aa9307
#
_cell.length_a   1.000
_cell.length_b   1.000
_cell.length_c   1.000
_cell.angle_alpha   90.00
_cell.angle_beta   90.00
_cell.angle_gamma   90.00
#
_symmetry.space_group_name_H-M   'P 1'
#
loop_
_entity.id
_entity.type
_entity.pdbx_description
1 polymer ?
#
loop_
_entity_poly.entity_id
_entity_poly.type
_entity_poly.pdbx_seq_one_letter_code
_entity_poly.pdbx_strand_id
1 'polypeptide(L)'
;MKRLSHKWFDEPIELSREEHYHLIIEDPKRYRDFLLELREVTNGTPSEMFRYYDDEKECSFSKDIYLIENPLNIPFDEKKLNLTIQKDLSSKISYHEKEEYLLLIQKINEYIENISNDYPLFLDFDHDMPLLNFLKAFSLQYSGNEEDYLSYLVHKLRILSQVFSYKIFIIQNIHDYLTQDEIILLEQEMLSLEIIGIFLSNHV
;
A
#
# COMPACT_ATOMS: atom_id res chain seq x y z
N MET A 1 21.96 5.08 4.27
CA MET A 1 21.55 5.97 3.15
C MET A 1 21.17 5.10 1.97
N LYS A 2 19.97 5.29 1.43
CA LYS A 2 19.46 4.46 0.32
C LYS A 2 20.06 4.92 -1.00
N ARG A 3 20.43 3.98 -1.86
CA ARG A 3 21.03 4.27 -3.18
C ARG A 3 20.43 3.37 -4.24
N LEU A 4 19.99 3.99 -5.34
CA LEU A 4 19.50 3.31 -6.53
C LEU A 4 20.51 3.50 -7.65
N SER A 5 20.98 2.44 -8.25
CA SER A 5 21.86 2.47 -9.41
C SER A 5 21.31 1.68 -10.59
N HIS A 6 21.60 2.13 -11.76
CA HIS A 6 21.37 1.43 -13.01
C HIS A 6 22.62 1.54 -13.86
N LYS A 7 22.92 0.53 -14.66
CA LYS A 7 24.14 0.46 -15.48
C LYS A 7 24.33 1.65 -16.45
N TRP A 8 23.23 2.36 -16.76
CA TRP A 8 23.26 3.56 -17.60
C TRP A 8 23.46 4.85 -16.84
N PHE A 9 23.44 4.81 -15.51
CA PHE A 9 23.69 5.98 -14.69
C PHE A 9 25.18 6.15 -14.48
N ASP A 10 25.69 7.36 -14.64
CA ASP A 10 27.09 7.68 -14.37
C ASP A 10 27.41 7.53 -12.88
N GLU A 11 26.42 7.91 -12.02
CA GLU A 11 26.50 7.79 -10.56
C GLU A 11 25.18 7.24 -9.99
N PRO A 12 25.21 6.51 -8.86
CA PRO A 12 24.00 6.09 -8.17
C PRO A 12 23.17 7.28 -7.70
N ILE A 13 21.86 7.17 -7.77
CA ILE A 13 20.95 8.15 -7.18
C ILE A 13 20.91 7.91 -5.67
N GLU A 14 21.36 8.89 -4.90
CA GLU A 14 21.24 8.88 -3.45
C GLU A 14 19.80 9.30 -3.06
N LEU A 15 19.08 8.39 -2.40
CA LEU A 15 17.67 8.57 -2.09
C LEU A 15 17.50 9.10 -0.67
N SER A 16 16.99 10.32 -0.54
CA SER A 16 16.58 10.97 0.70
C SER A 16 15.07 10.94 0.88
N ARG A 17 14.59 10.95 2.11
CA ARG A 17 13.16 11.15 2.41
C ARG A 17 12.72 12.61 2.35
N GLU A 18 13.67 13.52 2.22
CA GLU A 18 13.46 14.96 2.19
C GLU A 18 13.33 15.50 0.75
N GLU A 19 13.54 14.63 -0.25
CA GLU A 19 13.60 15.01 -1.66
C GLU A 19 12.84 14.02 -2.55
N HIS A 20 12.38 14.51 -3.70
CA HIS A 20 11.86 13.72 -4.80
C HIS A 20 12.75 13.84 -6.02
N TYR A 21 12.69 12.87 -6.90
CA TYR A 21 13.62 12.75 -8.03
C TYR A 21 12.84 12.72 -9.33
N HIS A 22 13.31 13.50 -10.31
CA HIS A 22 12.78 13.48 -11.67
C HIS A 22 13.81 12.79 -12.57
N LEU A 23 13.44 11.66 -13.14
CA LEU A 23 14.28 10.89 -14.04
C LEU A 23 13.72 10.96 -15.45
N ILE A 24 14.46 11.59 -16.37
CA ILE A 24 14.04 11.78 -17.75
C ILE A 24 14.94 10.94 -18.66
N ILE A 25 14.33 10.08 -19.46
CA ILE A 25 15.03 9.25 -20.45
C ILE A 25 14.45 9.59 -21.83
N GLU A 26 15.07 10.53 -22.51
CA GLU A 26 14.54 11.09 -23.77
C GLU A 26 14.52 10.09 -24.95
N ASP A 27 15.47 9.14 -25.00
CA ASP A 27 15.50 8.13 -26.05
C ASP A 27 14.37 7.09 -25.84
N PRO A 28 13.39 6.99 -26.76
CA PRO A 28 12.22 6.11 -26.57
C PRO A 28 12.58 4.63 -26.45
N LYS A 29 13.68 4.20 -27.10
CA LYS A 29 14.12 2.81 -27.03
C LYS A 29 14.71 2.53 -25.65
N ARG A 30 15.59 3.40 -25.16
CA ARG A 30 16.17 3.28 -23.81
C ARG A 30 15.10 3.36 -22.75
N TYR A 31 14.16 4.30 -22.87
CA TYR A 31 13.03 4.42 -21.95
C TYR A 31 12.22 3.13 -21.86
N ARG A 32 11.82 2.56 -23.00
CA ARG A 32 11.10 1.29 -23.05
C ARG A 32 11.90 0.16 -22.42
N ASP A 33 13.18 0.01 -22.79
CA ASP A 33 14.02 -1.08 -22.30
C ASP A 33 14.26 -0.95 -20.78
N PHE A 34 14.43 0.29 -20.26
CA PHE A 34 14.49 0.60 -18.85
C PHE A 34 13.20 0.22 -18.10
N LEU A 35 12.04 0.57 -18.63
CA LEU A 35 10.74 0.24 -18.04
C LEU A 35 10.48 -1.26 -17.99
N LEU A 36 10.80 -1.99 -19.04
CA LEU A 36 10.62 -3.45 -19.07
C LEU A 36 11.45 -4.12 -17.97
N GLU A 37 12.70 -3.70 -17.83
CA GLU A 37 13.58 -4.24 -16.80
C GLU A 37 13.15 -3.80 -15.39
N LEU A 38 12.75 -2.54 -15.21
CA LEU A 38 12.24 -2.02 -13.95
C LEU A 38 11.01 -2.80 -13.49
N ARG A 39 10.09 -3.14 -14.41
CA ARG A 39 8.92 -3.98 -14.13
C ARG A 39 9.32 -5.36 -13.63
N GLU A 40 10.27 -6.00 -14.28
CA GLU A 40 10.73 -7.33 -13.87
C GLU A 40 11.39 -7.31 -12.49
N VAL A 41 12.26 -6.34 -12.22
CA VAL A 41 12.96 -6.27 -10.93
C VAL A 41 12.03 -5.90 -9.78
N THR A 42 11.03 -5.05 -10.01
CA THR A 42 10.01 -4.73 -9.00
C THR A 42 9.06 -5.90 -8.73
N ASN A 43 8.89 -6.80 -9.70
CA ASN A 43 8.17 -8.07 -9.53
C ASN A 43 9.02 -9.19 -8.89
N GLY A 44 10.28 -8.91 -8.57
CA GLY A 44 11.17 -9.82 -7.86
C GLY A 44 12.09 -10.66 -8.75
N THR A 45 12.14 -10.41 -10.06
CA THR A 45 13.13 -11.02 -10.96
C THR A 45 14.49 -10.37 -10.71
N PRO A 46 15.57 -11.13 -10.47
CA PRO A 46 16.90 -10.57 -10.33
C PRO A 46 17.33 -9.81 -11.60
N SER A 47 17.96 -8.65 -11.43
CA SER A 47 18.52 -7.85 -12.52
C SER A 47 20.02 -7.72 -12.38
N GLU A 48 20.71 -7.72 -13.53
CA GLU A 48 22.14 -7.37 -13.59
C GLU A 48 22.37 -5.87 -13.82
N MET A 49 21.30 -5.14 -14.20
CA MET A 49 21.36 -3.74 -14.54
C MET A 49 21.00 -2.84 -13.37
N PHE A 50 20.02 -3.24 -12.55
CA PHE A 50 19.56 -2.52 -11.38
C PHE A 50 20.22 -3.02 -10.10
N ARG A 51 20.60 -2.08 -9.23
CA ARG A 51 21.04 -2.34 -7.85
C ARG A 51 20.37 -1.35 -6.91
N TYR A 52 19.93 -1.85 -5.76
CA TYR A 52 19.36 -1.03 -4.70
C TYR A 52 20.01 -1.38 -3.36
N TYR A 53 20.50 -0.38 -2.67
CA TYR A 53 21.21 -0.54 -1.41
C TYR A 53 20.60 0.32 -0.33
N ASP A 54 20.60 -0.20 0.91
CA ASP A 54 20.42 0.59 2.12
C ASP A 54 21.74 0.50 2.90
N ASP A 55 22.45 1.61 2.98
CA ASP A 55 23.87 1.70 3.36
C ASP A 55 24.75 0.76 2.49
N GLU A 56 25.36 -0.26 3.10
CA GLU A 56 26.21 -1.23 2.40
C GLU A 56 25.46 -2.52 2.01
N LYS A 57 24.17 -2.64 2.42
CA LYS A 57 23.39 -3.85 2.21
C LYS A 57 22.58 -3.76 0.93
N GLU A 58 22.76 -4.73 0.02
CA GLU A 58 21.89 -4.88 -1.13
C GLU A 58 20.47 -5.30 -0.68
N CYS A 59 19.47 -4.57 -1.14
CA CYS A 59 18.07 -4.73 -0.78
C CYS A 59 17.23 -5.23 -1.95
N SER A 60 16.05 -5.80 -1.64
CA SER A 60 15.13 -6.28 -2.65
C SER A 60 14.25 -5.15 -3.15
N PHE A 61 14.22 -4.93 -4.46
CA PHE A 61 13.31 -4.00 -5.12
C PHE A 61 11.85 -4.29 -4.77
N SER A 62 11.41 -5.53 -4.91
CA SER A 62 10.01 -5.93 -4.74
C SER A 62 9.46 -5.72 -3.32
N LYS A 63 10.32 -5.50 -2.32
CA LYS A 63 9.90 -5.24 -0.94
C LYS A 63 9.73 -3.77 -0.61
N ASP A 64 10.60 -2.93 -1.17
CA ASP A 64 10.70 -1.52 -0.79
C ASP A 64 10.18 -0.56 -1.87
N ILE A 65 10.23 -1.00 -3.14
CA ILE A 65 9.94 -0.17 -4.31
C ILE A 65 8.65 -0.63 -4.98
N TYR A 66 7.75 0.30 -5.22
CA TYR A 66 6.51 0.07 -5.96
C TYR A 66 6.53 0.89 -7.26
N LEU A 67 6.32 0.20 -8.40
CA LEU A 67 6.21 0.83 -9.71
C LEU A 67 4.75 1.13 -10.04
N ILE A 68 4.42 2.40 -10.23
CA ILE A 68 3.12 2.88 -10.72
C ILE A 68 3.26 3.15 -12.22
N GLU A 69 2.89 2.17 -13.02
CA GLU A 69 2.93 2.26 -14.49
C GLU A 69 1.75 3.05 -15.06
N ASN A 70 0.61 2.95 -14.40
CA ASN A 70 -0.60 3.69 -14.76
C ASN A 70 -1.16 4.41 -13.53
N PRO A 71 -0.89 5.73 -13.40
CA PRO A 71 -1.40 6.51 -12.28
C PRO A 71 -2.93 6.55 -12.17
N LEU A 72 -3.66 6.34 -13.28
CA LEU A 72 -5.13 6.28 -13.26
C LEU A 72 -5.67 4.97 -12.68
N ASN A 73 -4.84 3.93 -12.61
CA ASN A 73 -5.25 2.64 -12.07
C ASN A 73 -4.09 1.99 -11.30
N ILE A 74 -4.06 2.21 -10.01
CA ILE A 74 -3.03 1.67 -9.10
C ILE A 74 -3.57 0.42 -8.44
N PRO A 75 -3.16 -0.79 -8.88
CA PRO A 75 -3.65 -2.04 -8.32
C PRO A 75 -3.02 -2.32 -6.95
N PHE A 76 -3.76 -2.96 -6.07
CA PHE A 76 -3.27 -3.57 -4.84
C PHE A 76 -4.15 -4.74 -4.43
N ASP A 77 -3.64 -5.59 -3.54
CA ASP A 77 -4.39 -6.74 -3.02
C ASP A 77 -5.44 -6.28 -1.98
N GLU A 78 -6.68 -6.10 -2.43
CA GLU A 78 -7.80 -5.69 -1.57
C GLU A 78 -8.07 -6.68 -0.44
N LYS A 79 -7.86 -7.98 -0.66
CA LYS A 79 -8.05 -8.99 0.38
C LYS A 79 -7.01 -8.81 1.49
N LYS A 80 -5.76 -8.58 1.12
CA LYS A 80 -4.68 -8.29 2.06
C LYS A 80 -4.94 -6.98 2.79
N LEU A 81 -5.40 -5.92 2.08
CA LEU A 81 -5.77 -4.64 2.69
C LEU A 81 -6.85 -4.84 3.75
N ASN A 82 -7.98 -5.46 3.38
CA ASN A 82 -9.11 -5.65 4.28
C ASN A 82 -8.73 -6.49 5.50
N LEU A 83 -7.94 -7.56 5.30
CA LEU A 83 -7.44 -8.37 6.42
C LEU A 83 -6.52 -7.57 7.35
N THR A 84 -5.68 -6.70 6.80
CA THR A 84 -4.79 -5.85 7.61
C THR A 84 -5.59 -4.84 8.41
N ILE A 85 -6.57 -4.16 7.80
CA ILE A 85 -7.48 -3.24 8.49
C ILE A 85 -8.21 -3.95 9.63
N GLN A 86 -8.79 -5.13 9.38
CA GLN A 86 -9.51 -5.91 10.38
C GLN A 86 -8.59 -6.34 11.54
N LYS A 87 -7.37 -6.76 11.27
CA LYS A 87 -6.36 -7.10 12.28
C LYS A 87 -5.97 -5.87 13.10
N ASP A 88 -5.68 -4.76 12.45
CA ASP A 88 -5.32 -3.51 13.11
C ASP A 88 -6.42 -3.02 14.06
N LEU A 89 -7.65 -2.98 13.58
CA LEU A 89 -8.79 -2.62 14.41
C LEU A 89 -8.95 -3.58 15.60
N SER A 90 -8.86 -4.89 15.35
CA SER A 90 -9.00 -5.88 16.43
C SER A 90 -7.89 -5.81 17.49
N SER A 91 -6.69 -5.32 17.11
CA SER A 91 -5.54 -5.21 18.01
C SER A 91 -5.43 -3.87 18.75
N LYS A 92 -6.03 -2.80 18.20
CA LYS A 92 -5.88 -1.42 18.70
C LYS A 92 -7.06 -0.94 19.53
N ILE A 93 -8.08 -1.78 19.75
CA ILE A 93 -9.23 -1.42 20.58
C ILE A 93 -8.79 -1.14 22.03
N SER A 94 -9.37 -0.12 22.63
CA SER A 94 -9.17 0.23 24.04
C SER A 94 -9.77 -0.83 24.96
N TYR A 95 -9.38 -0.77 26.26
CA TYR A 95 -9.95 -1.67 27.26
C TYR A 95 -11.49 -1.53 27.36
N HIS A 96 -12.00 -0.30 27.30
CA HIS A 96 -13.44 -0.03 27.36
C HIS A 96 -14.19 -0.60 26.14
N GLU A 97 -13.70 -0.39 24.95
CA GLU A 97 -14.30 -0.98 23.73
C GLU A 97 -14.28 -2.51 23.76
N LYS A 98 -13.25 -3.11 24.36
CA LYS A 98 -13.19 -4.55 24.57
C LYS A 98 -14.25 -5.04 25.55
N GLU A 99 -14.51 -4.33 26.64
CA GLU A 99 -15.59 -4.66 27.58
C GLU A 99 -16.95 -4.53 26.91
N GLU A 100 -17.21 -3.46 26.16
CA GLU A 100 -18.45 -3.30 25.40
C GLU A 100 -18.65 -4.43 24.39
N TYR A 101 -17.58 -4.83 23.69
CA TYR A 101 -17.63 -5.97 22.78
C TYR A 101 -17.99 -7.28 23.47
N LEU A 102 -17.41 -7.57 24.64
CA LEU A 102 -17.73 -8.79 25.41
C LEU A 102 -19.20 -8.81 25.86
N LEU A 103 -19.75 -7.68 26.29
CA LEU A 103 -21.18 -7.56 26.62
C LEU A 103 -22.09 -7.78 25.39
N LEU A 104 -21.65 -7.33 24.21
CA LEU A 104 -22.37 -7.59 22.98
C LEU A 104 -22.40 -9.08 22.64
N ILE A 105 -21.26 -9.76 22.74
CA ILE A 105 -21.17 -11.22 22.47
C ILE A 105 -22.01 -12.01 23.46
N GLN A 106 -22.00 -11.64 24.74
CA GLN A 106 -22.89 -12.26 25.72
C GLN A 106 -24.37 -12.19 25.30
N LYS A 107 -24.84 -11.02 24.87
CA LYS A 107 -26.23 -10.86 24.39
C LYS A 107 -26.53 -11.68 23.15
N ILE A 108 -25.55 -11.79 22.24
CA ILE A 108 -25.69 -12.64 21.05
C ILE A 108 -25.80 -14.12 21.45
N ASN A 109 -24.98 -14.58 22.37
CA ASN A 109 -25.03 -15.95 22.90
C ASN A 109 -26.39 -16.25 23.55
N GLU A 110 -26.86 -15.38 24.43
CA GLU A 110 -28.20 -15.48 25.05
C GLU A 110 -29.30 -15.58 24.00
N TYR A 111 -29.22 -14.79 22.92
CA TYR A 111 -30.18 -14.84 21.81
C TYR A 111 -30.13 -16.17 21.06
N ILE A 112 -28.91 -16.68 20.76
CA ILE A 112 -28.73 -17.98 20.06
C ILE A 112 -29.26 -19.13 20.94
N GLU A 113 -28.95 -19.13 22.25
CA GLU A 113 -29.48 -20.12 23.20
C GLU A 113 -31.01 -20.12 23.18
N ASN A 114 -31.64 -18.95 23.26
CA ASN A 114 -33.08 -18.84 23.28
C ASN A 114 -33.73 -19.43 22.02
N ILE A 115 -33.23 -19.12 20.84
CA ILE A 115 -33.78 -19.67 19.58
C ILE A 115 -33.43 -21.17 19.41
N SER A 116 -32.33 -21.64 19.97
CA SER A 116 -31.91 -23.04 19.89
C SER A 116 -32.73 -23.94 20.80
N ASN A 117 -33.21 -23.45 21.93
CA ASN A 117 -34.04 -24.21 22.89
C ASN A 117 -35.38 -24.68 22.30
N ASP A 118 -35.90 -23.97 21.32
CA ASP A 118 -37.18 -24.32 20.66
C ASP A 118 -36.98 -25.32 19.50
N TYR A 119 -35.71 -25.69 19.19
CA TYR A 119 -35.45 -26.62 18.11
C TYR A 119 -35.48 -28.08 18.60
N PRO A 120 -36.05 -29.03 17.81
CA PRO A 120 -36.27 -30.40 18.25
C PRO A 120 -35.03 -31.25 18.40
N LEU A 121 -33.84 -30.72 18.02
CA LEU A 121 -32.53 -31.38 18.18
C LEU A 121 -31.66 -30.60 19.15
N PHE A 122 -30.76 -31.29 19.85
CA PHE A 122 -29.75 -30.62 20.65
C PHE A 122 -28.75 -29.91 19.74
N LEU A 123 -28.63 -28.61 19.88
CA LEU A 123 -27.68 -27.77 19.15
C LEU A 123 -26.59 -27.31 20.09
N ASP A 124 -25.40 -27.22 19.57
CA ASP A 124 -24.23 -26.65 20.26
C ASP A 124 -23.61 -25.58 19.35
N PHE A 125 -23.00 -24.55 19.92
CA PHE A 125 -22.35 -23.48 19.17
C PHE A 125 -21.15 -22.94 19.94
N ASP A 126 -20.22 -22.28 19.23
CA ASP A 126 -19.05 -21.66 19.84
C ASP A 126 -19.47 -20.34 20.52
N HIS A 127 -19.28 -20.26 21.84
CA HIS A 127 -19.59 -19.08 22.64
C HIS A 127 -18.51 -17.99 22.51
N ASP A 128 -17.33 -18.35 22.02
CA ASP A 128 -16.21 -17.45 21.83
C ASP A 128 -16.18 -16.90 20.39
N MET A 129 -16.41 -15.60 20.25
CA MET A 129 -16.27 -14.89 18.99
C MET A 129 -15.14 -13.85 19.10
N PRO A 130 -13.91 -14.17 18.61
CA PRO A 130 -12.86 -13.15 18.53
C PRO A 130 -13.28 -11.95 17.68
N LEU A 131 -12.93 -10.72 18.08
CA LEU A 131 -13.33 -9.49 17.37
C LEU A 131 -12.93 -9.54 15.87
N LEU A 132 -11.77 -10.10 15.54
CA LEU A 132 -11.37 -10.29 14.15
C LEU A 132 -12.37 -11.12 13.35
N ASN A 133 -12.93 -12.19 13.94
CA ASN A 133 -13.91 -13.05 13.27
C ASN A 133 -15.26 -12.32 13.14
N PHE A 134 -15.63 -11.54 14.15
CA PHE A 134 -16.82 -10.69 14.12
C PHE A 134 -16.72 -9.66 12.97
N LEU A 135 -15.60 -8.94 12.86
CA LEU A 135 -15.37 -7.98 11.78
C LEU A 135 -15.43 -8.64 10.39
N LYS A 136 -14.89 -9.86 10.25
CA LYS A 136 -15.00 -10.66 9.02
C LYS A 136 -16.44 -11.06 8.69
N ALA A 137 -17.21 -11.50 9.70
CA ALA A 137 -18.60 -11.89 9.52
C ALA A 137 -19.48 -10.72 9.01
N PHE A 138 -19.18 -9.50 9.43
CA PHE A 138 -19.81 -8.28 8.94
C PHE A 138 -19.21 -7.75 7.62
N SER A 139 -18.25 -8.49 7.03
CA SER A 139 -17.59 -8.09 5.77
C SER A 139 -17.02 -6.67 5.80
N LEU A 140 -16.46 -6.26 6.97
CA LEU A 140 -15.84 -4.96 7.09
C LEU A 140 -14.71 -4.83 6.08
N GLN A 141 -14.82 -3.85 5.20
CA GLN A 141 -13.88 -3.65 4.10
C GLN A 141 -13.59 -2.17 3.86
N TYR A 142 -12.46 -1.92 3.23
CA TYR A 142 -12.15 -0.61 2.71
C TYR A 142 -13.19 -0.18 1.66
N SER A 143 -13.62 1.08 1.74
CA SER A 143 -14.48 1.72 0.75
C SER A 143 -13.78 3.00 0.30
N GLY A 144 -13.17 2.96 -0.88
CA GLY A 144 -12.61 4.16 -1.51
C GLY A 144 -13.73 5.11 -1.90
N ASN A 145 -13.59 6.37 -1.56
CA ASN A 145 -14.54 7.42 -1.90
C ASN A 145 -13.78 8.75 -2.02
N GLU A 146 -12.89 8.82 -3.00
CA GLU A 146 -12.08 10.00 -3.26
C GLU A 146 -12.86 10.97 -4.16
N GLU A 147 -12.87 12.26 -3.80
CA GLU A 147 -13.64 13.30 -4.49
C GLU A 147 -12.95 13.81 -5.75
N ASP A 148 -11.62 13.73 -5.79
CA ASP A 148 -10.79 14.19 -6.91
C ASP A 148 -9.60 13.25 -7.16
N TYR A 149 -8.93 13.46 -8.30
CA TYR A 149 -7.85 12.58 -8.73
C TYR A 149 -6.59 12.68 -7.86
N LEU A 150 -6.21 13.87 -7.39
CA LEU A 150 -5.06 14.01 -6.50
C LEU A 150 -5.29 13.30 -5.17
N SER A 151 -6.47 13.48 -4.58
CA SER A 151 -6.90 12.77 -3.37
C SER A 151 -6.87 11.25 -3.57
N TYR A 152 -7.35 10.74 -4.72
CA TYR A 152 -7.25 9.33 -5.09
C TYR A 152 -5.79 8.86 -5.07
N LEU A 153 -4.89 9.57 -5.75
CA LEU A 153 -3.48 9.19 -5.86
C LEU A 153 -2.80 9.18 -4.49
N VAL A 154 -2.95 10.24 -3.71
CA VAL A 154 -2.40 10.34 -2.34
C VAL A 154 -2.93 9.21 -1.46
N HIS A 155 -4.21 8.91 -1.55
CA HIS A 155 -4.82 7.84 -0.77
C HIS A 155 -4.25 6.46 -1.15
N LYS A 156 -4.04 6.19 -2.45
CA LYS A 156 -3.37 4.95 -2.91
C LYS A 156 -1.95 4.85 -2.39
N LEU A 157 -1.17 5.93 -2.45
CA LEU A 157 0.18 5.98 -1.90
C LEU A 157 0.19 5.71 -0.39
N ARG A 158 -0.77 6.28 0.35
CA ARG A 158 -0.93 6.03 1.79
C ARG A 158 -1.22 4.56 2.10
N ILE A 159 -2.13 3.92 1.37
CA ILE A 159 -2.40 2.48 1.52
C ILE A 159 -1.14 1.67 1.24
N LEU A 160 -0.48 1.92 0.11
CA LEU A 160 0.71 1.18 -0.29
C LEU A 160 1.88 1.35 0.69
N SER A 161 2.04 2.55 1.26
CA SER A 161 3.12 2.82 2.22
C SER A 161 2.83 2.27 3.61
N GLN A 162 1.61 2.46 4.13
CA GLN A 162 1.27 2.12 5.51
C GLN A 162 0.84 0.66 5.68
N VAL A 163 0.11 0.09 4.70
CA VAL A 163 -0.41 -1.28 4.79
C VAL A 163 0.55 -2.27 4.14
N PHE A 164 1.12 -1.90 2.98
CA PHE A 164 2.02 -2.79 2.24
C PHE A 164 3.51 -2.52 2.53
N SER A 165 3.82 -1.42 3.23
CA SER A 165 5.16 -1.03 3.70
C SER A 165 6.14 -0.62 2.60
N TYR A 166 5.69 -0.27 1.41
CA TYR A 166 6.55 0.31 0.38
C TYR A 166 7.08 1.68 0.80
N LYS A 167 8.32 1.98 0.45
CA LYS A 167 9.02 3.22 0.86
C LYS A 167 9.40 4.11 -0.29
N ILE A 168 9.53 3.55 -1.49
CA ILE A 168 9.93 4.23 -2.71
C ILE A 168 8.88 3.96 -3.77
N PHE A 169 8.42 5.02 -4.41
CA PHE A 169 7.43 4.94 -5.49
C PHE A 169 8.03 5.49 -6.76
N ILE A 170 8.10 4.65 -7.79
CA ILE A 170 8.47 5.10 -9.14
C ILE A 170 7.17 5.30 -9.90
N ILE A 171 6.87 6.55 -10.27
CA ILE A 171 5.62 6.93 -10.92
C ILE A 171 5.90 7.34 -12.35
N GLN A 172 5.33 6.59 -13.29
CA GLN A 172 5.54 6.82 -14.71
C GLN A 172 4.63 7.94 -15.22
N ASN A 173 5.22 8.90 -15.97
CA ASN A 173 4.52 9.95 -16.72
C ASN A 173 3.44 10.70 -15.91
N ILE A 174 3.73 11.01 -14.65
CA ILE A 174 2.76 11.72 -13.79
C ILE A 174 2.38 13.11 -14.34
N HIS A 175 3.30 13.76 -15.06
CA HIS A 175 3.08 15.05 -15.70
C HIS A 175 2.00 15.03 -16.81
N ASP A 176 1.61 13.85 -17.31
CA ASP A 176 0.51 13.72 -18.26
C ASP A 176 -0.87 13.80 -17.57
N TYR A 177 -0.92 13.69 -16.25
CA TYR A 177 -2.14 13.56 -15.46
C TYR A 177 -2.36 14.68 -14.44
N LEU A 178 -1.28 15.33 -13.99
CA LEU A 178 -1.32 16.39 -13.00
C LEU A 178 -0.73 17.69 -13.54
N THR A 179 -1.32 18.80 -13.11
CA THR A 179 -0.74 20.12 -13.29
C THR A 179 0.49 20.31 -12.41
N GLN A 180 1.32 21.31 -12.70
CA GLN A 180 2.51 21.59 -11.91
C GLN A 180 2.19 21.87 -10.43
N ASP A 181 1.09 22.58 -10.15
CA ASP A 181 0.65 22.86 -8.77
C ASP A 181 0.22 21.59 -8.05
N GLU A 182 -0.47 20.67 -8.73
CA GLU A 182 -0.86 19.37 -8.17
C GLU A 182 0.35 18.46 -7.93
N ILE A 183 1.39 18.52 -8.76
CA ILE A 183 2.64 17.79 -8.54
C ILE A 183 3.33 18.29 -7.27
N ILE A 184 3.41 19.60 -7.06
CA ILE A 184 3.97 20.18 -5.83
C ILE A 184 3.18 19.71 -4.59
N LEU A 185 1.85 19.66 -4.68
CA LEU A 185 1.01 19.15 -3.59
C LEU A 185 1.23 17.65 -3.36
N LEU A 186 1.35 16.85 -4.44
CA LEU A 186 1.67 15.43 -4.34
C LEU A 186 3.01 15.19 -3.65
N GLU A 187 4.04 15.95 -4.02
CA GLU A 187 5.36 15.88 -3.39
C GLU A 187 5.30 16.20 -1.89
N GLN A 188 4.55 17.24 -1.50
CA GLN A 188 4.35 17.60 -0.08
C GLN A 188 3.64 16.49 0.69
N GLU A 189 2.61 15.88 0.10
CA GLU A 189 1.92 14.73 0.72
C GLU A 189 2.84 13.51 0.83
N MET A 190 3.66 13.23 -0.18
CA MET A 190 4.64 12.15 -0.13
C MET A 190 5.69 12.37 0.96
N LEU A 191 6.17 13.61 1.15
CA LEU A 191 7.04 13.98 2.27
C LEU A 191 6.36 13.73 3.61
N SER A 192 5.09 14.11 3.75
CA SER A 192 4.31 13.88 4.98
C SER A 192 4.14 12.39 5.32
N LEU A 193 4.10 11.54 4.30
CA LEU A 193 4.04 10.08 4.43
C LEU A 193 5.41 9.42 4.62
N GLU A 194 6.49 10.20 4.64
CA GLU A 194 7.88 9.73 4.72
C GLU A 194 8.26 8.73 3.60
N ILE A 195 7.72 8.93 2.40
CA ILE A 195 7.99 8.12 1.22
C ILE A 195 8.78 8.88 0.17
N ILE A 196 9.55 8.18 -0.63
CA ILE A 196 10.40 8.74 -1.67
C ILE A 196 9.71 8.59 -3.02
N GLY A 197 9.56 9.69 -3.76
CA GLY A 197 9.07 9.71 -5.13
C GLY A 197 10.19 9.77 -6.16
N ILE A 198 10.08 8.95 -7.20
CA ILE A 198 10.89 9.04 -8.41
C ILE A 198 9.90 9.18 -9.58
N PHE A 199 9.84 10.36 -10.16
CA PHE A 199 8.96 10.65 -11.29
C PHE A 199 9.71 10.37 -12.58
N LEU A 200 9.28 9.32 -13.28
CA LEU A 200 9.92 8.81 -14.49
C LEU A 200 9.16 9.26 -15.72
N SER A 201 9.84 9.93 -16.68
CA SER A 201 9.24 10.36 -17.94
C SER A 201 10.22 10.21 -19.11
N ASN A 202 9.68 10.27 -20.33
CA ASN A 202 10.48 10.30 -21.56
C ASN A 202 10.52 11.69 -22.22
N HIS A 203 9.92 12.68 -21.60
CA HIS A 203 9.90 14.08 -22.04
C HIS A 203 9.94 15.00 -20.81
N VAL A 204 10.38 16.26 -21.07
CA VAL A 204 10.44 17.33 -20.06
C VAL A 204 9.08 17.97 -19.90
#